data_97f34171307468f1f02fa86577ef1378
#
_entry.id   97f34171307468f1f02fa86577ef1378
#
_cell.length_a   1.000
_cell.length_b   1.000
_cell.length_c   1.000
_cell.angle_alpha   90.00
_cell.angle_beta   90.00
_cell.angle_gamma   90.00
#
_symmetry.space_group_name_H-M   'P 1'
#
loop_
_entity.id
_entity.type
_entity.pdbx_description
1 polymer ?
#
loop_
_entity_poly.entity_id
_entity_poly.type
_entity_poly.pdbx_seq_one_letter_code
_entity_poly.pdbx_strand_id
1 'polypeptide(L)'
;MENNISIFNDNRGTFIPYNLEGWDQMNISINEAKYTFRGLHYQTKPYQTKLVKVIQGKVLDFLYDIKSGVVEVYELDQSNDLLVTSNFAHGFLTLEPNTIFTYLVNGDYNPKSEHSIVWDTIPEIKSIINYTIKNNKLTISEKDKIGK
;
A
#
# COMPACT_ATOMS: atom_id res chain seq x y z
N MET A 1 8.09 0.56 8.48
CA MET A 1 7.91 0.15 9.87
C MET A 1 6.49 -0.34 10.11
N GLU A 2 6.37 -1.47 10.73
CA GLU A 2 5.08 -2.07 11.04
C GLU A 2 4.64 -1.65 12.44
N ASN A 3 3.39 -1.21 12.58
CA ASN A 3 2.82 -0.82 13.86
C ASN A 3 1.66 -1.75 14.22
N ASN A 4 1.64 -2.21 15.46
CA ASN A 4 0.51 -2.94 15.99
C ASN A 4 -0.56 -1.96 16.43
N ILE A 5 -1.83 -2.33 16.26
CA ILE A 5 -2.98 -1.50 16.59
C ILE A 5 -3.78 -2.14 17.71
N SER A 6 -4.66 -1.34 18.32
CA SER A 6 -5.60 -1.85 19.32
C SER A 6 -6.87 -2.35 18.62
N ILE A 7 -7.16 -3.63 18.82
CA ILE A 7 -8.36 -4.27 18.27
C ILE A 7 -9.15 -4.81 19.46
N PHE A 8 -10.42 -4.45 19.52
CA PHE A 8 -11.31 -4.86 20.60
C PHE A 8 -12.39 -5.79 20.06
N ASN A 9 -12.47 -6.99 20.62
CA ASN A 9 -13.42 -8.02 20.22
C ASN A 9 -14.38 -8.34 21.35
N ASP A 10 -15.67 -8.50 21.02
CA ASP A 10 -16.68 -9.04 21.93
C ASP A 10 -17.71 -9.85 21.14
N ASN A 11 -18.83 -10.22 21.76
CA ASN A 11 -19.85 -11.02 21.10
C ASN A 11 -20.56 -10.32 19.91
N ARG A 12 -20.35 -9.02 19.73
CA ARG A 12 -20.89 -8.26 18.59
C ARG A 12 -19.94 -8.24 17.39
N GLY A 13 -18.65 -8.57 17.57
CA GLY A 13 -17.63 -8.52 16.54
C GLY A 13 -16.42 -7.70 16.96
N THR A 14 -15.86 -6.95 16.02
CA THR A 14 -14.58 -6.25 16.18
C THR A 14 -14.76 -4.75 16.11
N PHE A 15 -14.10 -4.03 17.02
CA PHE A 15 -14.06 -2.58 17.05
C PHE A 15 -12.60 -2.12 16.96
N ILE A 16 -12.31 -1.23 16.00
CA ILE A 16 -10.96 -0.72 15.77
C ILE A 16 -11.01 0.80 15.75
N PRO A 17 -10.47 1.49 16.78
CA PRO A 17 -10.41 2.95 16.76
C PRO A 17 -9.25 3.46 15.91
N TYR A 18 -9.49 4.57 15.23
CA TYR A 18 -8.50 5.28 14.45
C TYR A 18 -8.41 6.72 14.92
N ASN A 19 -7.23 7.15 15.34
CA ASN A 19 -6.98 8.54 15.66
C ASN A 19 -6.46 9.24 14.41
N LEU A 20 -7.20 10.25 13.94
CA LEU A 20 -6.88 10.98 12.71
C LEU A 20 -6.10 12.27 12.95
N GLU A 21 -5.78 12.58 14.21
CA GLU A 21 -5.02 13.80 14.53
C GLU A 21 -3.65 13.79 13.84
N GLY A 22 -3.33 14.91 13.19
CA GLY A 22 -2.07 15.05 12.44
C GLY A 22 -2.08 14.50 11.03
N TRP A 23 -3.21 13.99 10.55
CA TRP A 23 -3.36 13.47 9.19
C TRP A 23 -4.26 14.38 8.36
N ASP A 24 -3.86 14.63 7.11
CA ASP A 24 -4.55 15.57 6.23
C ASP A 24 -5.68 14.92 5.43
N GLN A 25 -5.54 13.61 5.14
CA GLN A 25 -6.48 12.92 4.25
C GLN A 25 -6.52 11.43 4.55
N MET A 26 -7.69 10.83 4.38
CA MET A 26 -7.85 9.38 4.40
C MET A 26 -8.30 8.91 3.02
N ASN A 27 -7.60 7.92 2.47
CA ASN A 27 -7.95 7.30 1.20
C ASN A 27 -8.37 5.86 1.42
N ILE A 28 -9.40 5.43 0.70
CA ILE A 28 -9.91 4.07 0.77
C ILE A 28 -9.94 3.51 -0.65
N SER A 29 -9.35 2.33 -0.85
CA SER A 29 -9.50 1.60 -2.10
C SER A 29 -10.21 0.28 -1.87
N ILE A 30 -11.12 -0.04 -2.76
CA ILE A 30 -11.86 -1.31 -2.76
C ILE A 30 -11.39 -2.07 -3.99
N ASN A 31 -10.84 -3.26 -3.78
CA ASN A 31 -10.17 -4.04 -4.81
C ASN A 31 -10.90 -5.36 -4.98
N GLU A 32 -11.75 -5.46 -6.00
CA GLU A 32 -12.61 -6.62 -6.20
C GLU A 32 -11.82 -7.86 -6.59
N ALA A 33 -10.88 -7.72 -7.52
CA ALA A 33 -10.13 -8.85 -8.03
C ALA A 33 -8.94 -9.19 -7.12
N LYS A 34 -8.77 -10.47 -6.81
CA LYS A 34 -7.54 -10.99 -6.24
C LYS A 34 -6.37 -10.66 -7.17
N TYR A 35 -5.22 -10.32 -6.60
CA TYR A 35 -4.02 -9.90 -7.34
C TYR A 35 -4.20 -8.57 -8.07
N THR A 36 -4.85 -7.61 -7.40
CA THR A 36 -4.83 -6.21 -7.82
C THR A 36 -3.56 -5.55 -7.29
N PHE A 37 -2.82 -4.89 -8.17
CA PHE A 37 -1.63 -4.14 -7.81
C PHE A 37 -1.85 -2.64 -8.03
N ARG A 38 -1.48 -1.83 -7.02
CA ARG A 38 -1.47 -0.37 -7.12
C ARG A 38 -0.10 0.14 -6.69
N GLY A 39 0.55 0.93 -7.54
CA GLY A 39 1.85 1.53 -7.26
C GLY A 39 2.88 1.27 -8.36
N LEU A 40 4.13 1.53 -8.11
CA LEU A 40 4.67 2.18 -6.91
C LEU A 40 4.55 3.68 -7.05
N HIS A 41 4.11 4.35 -6.00
CA HIS A 41 3.87 5.80 -6.02
C HIS A 41 4.65 6.53 -4.94
N TYR A 42 5.13 7.73 -5.24
CA TYR A 42 5.68 8.67 -4.27
C TYR A 42 5.46 10.10 -4.74
N GLN A 43 5.60 11.04 -3.82
CA GLN A 43 5.40 12.46 -4.10
C GLN A 43 6.57 13.26 -3.50
N THR A 44 6.94 14.35 -4.15
CA THR A 44 8.12 15.14 -3.75
C THR A 44 7.81 16.56 -3.27
N LYS A 45 6.70 17.16 -3.70
CA LYS A 45 6.37 18.56 -3.36
C LYS A 45 4.88 18.71 -3.02
N PRO A 46 4.49 18.51 -1.77
CA PRO A 46 5.29 18.09 -0.62
C PRO A 46 5.54 16.58 -0.63
N TYR A 47 6.50 16.15 0.19
CA TYR A 47 6.65 14.74 0.50
C TYR A 47 5.46 14.27 1.32
N GLN A 48 5.08 13.00 1.16
CA GLN A 48 3.97 12.41 1.90
C GLN A 48 4.43 11.27 2.78
N THR A 49 3.87 11.23 3.99
CA THR A 49 3.97 10.10 4.90
C THR A 49 2.59 9.43 4.97
N LYS A 50 2.55 8.11 5.02
CA LYS A 50 1.32 7.34 4.99
C LYS A 50 1.25 6.37 6.15
N LEU A 51 0.07 6.23 6.74
CA LEU A 51 -0.23 5.15 7.68
C LEU A 51 -1.22 4.22 7.00
N VAL A 52 -0.75 3.01 6.72
CA VAL A 52 -1.47 2.03 5.90
C VAL A 52 -2.19 1.02 6.78
N LYS A 53 -3.45 0.73 6.44
CA LYS A 53 -4.25 -0.27 7.13
C LYS A 53 -5.12 -1.07 6.17
N VAL A 54 -5.13 -2.38 6.36
CA VAL A 54 -6.07 -3.28 5.66
C VAL A 54 -7.33 -3.42 6.51
N ILE A 55 -8.46 -3.02 5.95
CA ILE A 55 -9.76 -3.14 6.62
C ILE A 55 -10.34 -4.54 6.44
N GLN A 56 -10.19 -5.08 5.23
CA GLN A 56 -10.68 -6.40 4.87
C GLN A 56 -9.72 -7.05 3.89
N GLY A 57 -9.47 -8.33 4.05
CA GLY A 57 -8.58 -9.07 3.16
C GLY A 57 -7.13 -9.04 3.62
N LYS A 58 -6.22 -9.15 2.67
CA LYS A 58 -4.79 -9.28 2.93
C LYS A 58 -4.00 -8.75 1.75
N VAL A 59 -2.87 -8.11 2.01
CA VAL A 59 -1.98 -7.60 0.98
C VAL A 59 -0.52 -7.95 1.24
N LEU A 60 0.29 -7.97 0.18
CA LEU A 60 1.73 -7.74 0.27
C LEU A 60 1.95 -6.25 -0.01
N ASP A 61 2.61 -5.59 0.91
CA ASP A 61 2.92 -4.17 0.82
C ASP A 61 4.40 -4.00 0.51
N PHE A 62 4.71 -3.19 -0.51
CA PHE A 62 6.06 -3.02 -1.02
C PHE A 62 6.55 -1.60 -0.77
N LEU A 63 7.71 -1.48 -0.15
CA LEU A 63 8.42 -0.22 0.02
C LEU A 63 9.72 -0.29 -0.75
N TYR A 64 9.93 0.69 -1.63
CA TYR A 64 11.17 0.82 -2.38
C TYR A 64 11.84 2.13 -1.98
N ASP A 65 13.00 2.05 -1.35
CA ASP A 65 13.78 3.24 -0.99
C ASP A 65 14.37 3.84 -2.26
N ILE A 66 13.93 5.07 -2.59
CA ILE A 66 14.26 5.73 -3.85
C ILE A 66 15.76 6.01 -3.96
N LYS A 67 16.44 6.24 -2.84
CA LYS A 67 17.87 6.56 -2.83
C LYS A 67 18.75 5.33 -2.81
N SER A 68 18.45 4.39 -1.93
CA SER A 68 19.30 3.21 -1.72
C SER A 68 18.95 2.03 -2.62
N GLY A 69 17.72 1.99 -3.14
CA GLY A 69 17.21 0.85 -3.91
C GLY A 69 16.83 -0.35 -3.05
N VAL A 70 16.84 -0.22 -1.74
CA VAL A 70 16.45 -1.31 -0.84
C VAL A 70 14.95 -1.52 -0.91
N VAL A 71 14.53 -2.78 -0.99
CA VAL A 71 13.12 -3.20 -1.01
C VAL A 71 12.76 -3.80 0.34
N GLU A 72 11.63 -3.36 0.91
CA GLU A 72 11.02 -3.97 2.08
C GLU A 72 9.64 -4.49 1.69
N VAL A 73 9.28 -5.65 2.20
CA VAL A 73 7.98 -6.28 1.90
C VAL A 73 7.32 -6.71 3.20
N TYR A 74 6.05 -6.35 3.36
CA TYR A 74 5.27 -6.70 4.56
C TYR A 74 3.96 -7.36 4.15
N GLU A 75 3.59 -8.42 4.85
CA GLU A 75 2.25 -9.00 4.72
C GLU A 75 1.35 -8.31 5.74
N LEU A 76 0.30 -7.64 5.25
CA LEU A 76 -0.61 -6.88 6.10
C LEU A 76 -2.02 -7.45 6.04
N ASP A 77 -2.66 -7.48 7.19
CA ASP A 77 -4.08 -7.76 7.37
C ASP A 77 -4.65 -6.83 8.44
N GLN A 78 -5.80 -7.16 9.03
CA GLN A 78 -6.43 -6.32 10.06
C GLN A 78 -5.62 -6.18 11.35
N SER A 79 -4.62 -7.04 11.57
CA SER A 79 -3.90 -7.11 12.85
C SER A 79 -2.73 -6.13 12.95
N ASN A 80 -2.29 -5.53 11.83
CA ASN A 80 -1.11 -4.67 11.83
C ASN A 80 -1.23 -3.51 10.85
N ASP A 81 -0.63 -2.39 11.22
CA ASP A 81 -0.51 -1.19 10.38
C ASP A 81 0.94 -1.02 9.92
N LEU A 82 1.13 -0.26 8.85
CA LEU A 82 2.44 0.06 8.33
C LEU A 82 2.61 1.57 8.18
N LEU A 83 3.64 2.12 8.82
CA LEU A 83 4.03 3.51 8.61
C LEU A 83 5.01 3.60 7.45
N VAL A 84 4.63 4.31 6.40
CA VAL A 84 5.44 4.53 5.20
C VAL A 84 5.98 5.95 5.24
N THR A 85 7.28 6.08 5.48
CA THR A 85 7.94 7.38 5.49
C THR A 85 8.21 7.89 4.08
N SER A 86 8.50 9.18 3.95
CA SER A 86 8.54 9.89 2.67
C SER A 86 9.65 9.46 1.71
N ASN A 87 10.62 8.70 2.18
CA ASN A 87 11.73 8.23 1.35
C ASN A 87 11.38 7.00 0.49
N PHE A 88 10.19 6.44 0.66
CA PHE A 88 9.77 5.23 -0.05
C PHE A 88 8.77 5.51 -1.16
N ALA A 89 8.97 4.86 -2.30
CA ALA A 89 7.88 4.59 -3.22
C ALA A 89 7.08 3.40 -2.68
N HIS A 90 5.78 3.47 -2.76
CA HIS A 90 4.87 2.54 -2.08
C HIS A 90 3.90 1.90 -3.06
N GLY A 91 3.67 0.61 -2.89
CA GLY A 91 2.66 -0.13 -3.63
C GLY A 91 2.20 -1.35 -2.87
N PHE A 92 1.11 -1.95 -3.33
CA PHE A 92 0.61 -3.18 -2.70
C PHE A 92 -0.03 -4.12 -3.72
N LEU A 93 0.02 -5.41 -3.38
CA LEU A 93 -0.63 -6.49 -4.14
C LEU A 93 -1.67 -7.15 -3.24
N THR A 94 -2.92 -7.19 -3.67
CA THR A 94 -3.95 -7.89 -2.91
C THR A 94 -3.79 -9.40 -3.03
N LEU A 95 -3.95 -10.11 -1.92
CA LEU A 95 -3.84 -11.57 -1.85
C LEU A 95 -5.20 -12.26 -1.77
N GLU A 96 -6.28 -11.47 -1.64
CA GLU A 96 -7.65 -11.96 -1.55
C GLU A 96 -8.56 -11.07 -2.39
N PRO A 97 -9.68 -11.60 -2.89
CA PRO A 97 -10.68 -10.78 -3.56
C PRO A 97 -11.38 -9.85 -2.55
N ASN A 98 -11.94 -8.76 -3.02
CA ASN A 98 -12.69 -7.78 -2.21
C ASN A 98 -11.87 -7.22 -1.05
N THR A 99 -10.58 -7.01 -1.26
CA THR A 99 -9.69 -6.39 -0.27
C THR A 99 -9.98 -4.90 -0.18
N ILE A 100 -10.17 -4.42 1.04
CA ILE A 100 -10.37 -3.00 1.34
C ILE A 100 -9.12 -2.50 2.05
N PHE A 101 -8.45 -1.54 1.40
CA PHE A 101 -7.19 -0.98 1.81
C PHE A 101 -7.36 0.51 2.06
N THR A 102 -6.91 0.99 3.20
CA THR A 102 -6.98 2.41 3.52
C THR A 102 -5.63 2.94 3.97
N TYR A 103 -5.40 4.22 3.77
CA TYR A 103 -4.24 4.88 4.33
C TYR A 103 -4.53 6.33 4.66
N LEU A 104 -3.97 6.77 5.78
CA LEU A 104 -3.94 8.16 6.18
C LEU A 104 -2.71 8.79 5.56
N VAL A 105 -2.84 10.04 5.11
CA VAL A 105 -1.76 10.77 4.43
C VAL A 105 -1.49 12.08 5.16
N ASN A 106 -0.22 12.34 5.40
CA ASN A 106 0.27 13.65 5.83
C ASN A 106 1.06 14.24 4.66
N GLY A 107 0.73 15.48 4.27
CA GLY A 107 1.25 16.14 3.08
C GLY A 107 0.18 16.26 2.01
N ASP A 108 -0.09 17.49 1.56
CA ASP A 108 -1.17 17.77 0.59
C ASP A 108 -0.93 17.04 -0.74
N TYR A 109 -1.99 16.49 -1.32
CA TYR A 109 -1.91 15.86 -2.62
C TYR A 109 -1.56 16.87 -3.71
N ASN A 110 -0.51 16.58 -4.47
CA ASN A 110 -0.07 17.41 -5.59
C ASN A 110 0.24 16.51 -6.79
N PRO A 111 -0.71 16.40 -7.73
CA PRO A 111 -0.54 15.51 -8.89
C PRO A 111 0.64 15.89 -9.78
N LYS A 112 1.08 17.16 -9.75
CA LYS A 112 2.23 17.62 -10.54
C LYS A 112 3.57 17.10 -10.03
N SER A 113 3.64 16.69 -8.77
CA SER A 113 4.86 16.12 -8.18
C SER A 113 4.72 14.66 -7.79
N GLU A 114 3.62 14.01 -8.17
CA GLU A 114 3.45 12.58 -8.00
C GLU A 114 4.24 11.83 -9.08
N HIS A 115 4.92 10.77 -8.66
CA HIS A 115 5.73 9.92 -9.53
C HIS A 115 5.33 8.46 -9.37
N SER A 116 5.46 7.71 -10.46
CA SER A 116 5.22 6.27 -10.47
C SER A 116 6.45 5.54 -10.95
N ILE A 117 6.77 4.41 -10.31
CA ILE A 117 7.80 3.48 -10.74
C ILE A 117 7.11 2.20 -11.16
N VAL A 118 7.40 1.70 -12.35
CA VAL A 118 6.81 0.46 -12.85
C VAL A 118 7.37 -0.73 -12.07
N TRP A 119 6.49 -1.54 -11.51
CA TRP A 119 6.83 -2.61 -10.56
C TRP A 119 7.85 -3.63 -11.11
N ASP A 120 7.75 -4.00 -12.39
CA ASP A 120 8.60 -5.02 -12.99
C ASP A 120 9.98 -4.50 -13.42
N THR A 121 10.24 -3.22 -13.22
CA THR A 121 11.58 -2.65 -13.40
C THR A 121 12.45 -2.84 -12.16
N ILE A 122 11.86 -3.29 -11.04
CA ILE A 122 12.58 -3.59 -9.80
C ILE A 122 12.63 -5.12 -9.67
N PRO A 123 13.80 -5.74 -9.87
CA PRO A 123 13.90 -7.21 -9.97
C PRO A 123 13.34 -7.96 -8.77
N GLU A 124 13.57 -7.47 -7.55
CA GLU A 124 13.07 -8.11 -6.33
C GLU A 124 11.55 -8.11 -6.26
N ILE A 125 10.93 -6.99 -6.59
CA ILE A 125 9.47 -6.86 -6.59
C ILE A 125 8.87 -7.73 -7.70
N LYS A 126 9.45 -7.69 -8.88
CA LYS A 126 9.03 -8.51 -10.02
C LYS A 126 9.05 -10.00 -9.65
N SER A 127 10.13 -10.44 -9.02
CA SER A 127 10.29 -11.83 -8.62
C SER A 127 9.20 -12.25 -7.61
N ILE A 128 8.95 -11.43 -6.60
CA ILE A 128 7.97 -11.74 -5.56
C ILE A 128 6.55 -11.77 -6.14
N ILE A 129 6.19 -10.79 -6.96
CA ILE A 129 4.86 -10.74 -7.57
C ILE A 129 4.64 -11.92 -8.49
N ASN A 130 5.59 -12.22 -9.38
CA ASN A 130 5.48 -13.36 -10.31
C ASN A 130 5.36 -14.70 -9.57
N TYR A 131 6.15 -14.88 -8.50
CA TYR A 131 6.05 -16.06 -7.66
C TYR A 131 4.67 -16.18 -6.99
N THR A 132 4.13 -15.06 -6.53
CA THR A 132 2.85 -15.02 -5.80
C THR A 132 1.66 -15.29 -6.71
N ILE A 133 1.60 -14.63 -7.86
CA ILE A 133 0.44 -14.75 -8.77
C ILE A 133 0.53 -15.96 -9.67
N LYS A 134 1.72 -16.50 -9.92
CA LYS A 134 1.96 -17.64 -10.83
C LYS A 134 1.37 -17.36 -12.21
N ASN A 135 0.42 -18.18 -12.66
CA ASN A 135 -0.25 -18.04 -13.96
C ASN A 135 -1.54 -17.22 -13.90
N ASN A 136 -1.85 -16.65 -12.74
CA ASN A 136 -3.07 -15.85 -12.59
C ASN A 136 -2.86 -14.45 -13.16
N LYS A 137 -3.97 -13.80 -13.48
CA LYS A 137 -3.95 -12.44 -14.04
C LYS A 137 -3.61 -11.43 -12.94
N LEU A 138 -2.69 -10.52 -13.26
CA LEU A 138 -2.45 -9.31 -12.48
C LEU A 138 -3.40 -8.21 -12.96
N THR A 139 -4.20 -7.66 -12.04
CA THR A 139 -5.06 -6.51 -12.32
C THR A 139 -4.32 -5.23 -11.97
N ILE A 140 -4.08 -4.37 -12.94
CA ILE A 140 -3.27 -3.15 -12.80
C ILE A 140 -3.79 -2.08 -13.77
N SER A 141 -3.73 -0.81 -13.36
CA SER A 141 -4.16 0.30 -14.21
C SER A 141 -3.15 0.57 -15.33
N GLU A 142 -3.62 1.19 -16.41
CA GLU A 142 -2.74 1.60 -17.51
C GLU A 142 -1.66 2.58 -17.03
N LYS A 143 -2.01 3.50 -16.14
CA LYS A 143 -1.04 4.44 -15.54
C LYS A 143 0.10 3.70 -14.84
N ASP A 144 -0.20 2.67 -14.08
CA ASP A 144 0.80 1.94 -13.31
C ASP A 144 1.63 0.98 -14.19
N LYS A 145 1.13 0.61 -15.35
CA LYS A 145 1.90 -0.17 -16.34
C LYS A 145 2.97 0.66 -17.01
N ILE A 146 2.72 1.95 -17.22
CA ILE A 146 3.59 2.85 -17.99
C ILE A 146 4.59 3.57 -17.09
N GLY A 147 4.16 3.97 -15.90
CA GLY A 147 4.92 4.80 -14.99
C GLY A 147 4.92 6.27 -15.39
N LYS A 148 5.61 7.08 -14.57
CA LYS A 148 5.82 8.48 -14.90
C LYS A 148 6.93 9.14 -14.09
#